data_612dd95ab41db7dc2795f6abadd39e64
#
_entry.id   612dd95ab41db7dc2795f6abadd39e64
#
_cell.length_a   1.000
_cell.length_b   1.000
_cell.length_c   1.000
_cell.angle_alpha   90.00
_cell.angle_beta   90.00
_cell.angle_gamma   90.00
#
_symmetry.space_group_name_H-M   'P 1'
#
loop_
_entity.id
_entity.type
_entity.pdbx_description
1 polymer ?
#
loop_
_entity_poly.entity_id
_entity_poly.type
_entity_poly.pdbx_seq_one_letter_code
_entity_poly.pdbx_strand_id
1 'polypeptide(L)'
;MMKVAAAVCIQNGKVLLASRPENKPPSGWEFPGGKLEPGETPQQAAKRELLEELNWEVLPLDIIYQLKTPKITLYFVRVIPAGNSTPAPCEGQQIKWETLSPEFPCGMLENDRNFWKFISLSTSR
;
A
#
# COMPACT_ATOMS: atom_id res chain seq x y z
N MET A 1 -17.24 -9.04 -7.32
CA MET A 1 -16.62 -7.83 -6.75
C MET A 1 -15.13 -8.00 -6.71
N MET A 2 -14.39 -6.98 -7.15
CA MET A 2 -12.94 -7.00 -7.13
C MET A 2 -12.42 -6.79 -5.71
N LYS A 3 -11.46 -7.61 -5.31
CA LYS A 3 -10.77 -7.46 -4.01
C LYS A 3 -9.32 -7.09 -4.24
N VAL A 4 -8.86 -6.08 -3.52
CA VAL A 4 -7.51 -5.53 -3.67
C VAL A 4 -6.86 -5.42 -2.29
N ALA A 5 -5.58 -5.75 -2.21
CA ALA A 5 -4.79 -5.57 -0.99
C ALA A 5 -3.78 -4.46 -1.21
N ALA A 6 -3.72 -3.51 -0.28
CA ALA A 6 -2.72 -2.46 -0.25
C ALA A 6 -1.81 -2.71 0.95
N ALA A 7 -0.51 -2.60 0.74
CA ALA A 7 0.47 -2.84 1.79
C ALA A 7 0.86 -1.55 2.48
N VAL A 8 0.90 -1.57 3.80
CA VAL A 8 1.23 -0.40 4.62
C VAL A 8 2.45 -0.71 5.45
N CYS A 9 3.59 -0.13 5.07
CA CYS A 9 4.83 -0.29 5.83
C CYS A 9 5.20 1.05 6.46
N ILE A 10 5.23 1.09 7.78
CA ILE A 10 5.54 2.30 8.53
C ILE A 10 6.88 2.11 9.21
N GLN A 11 7.83 3.00 8.93
CA GLN A 11 9.15 3.00 9.55
C GLN A 11 9.56 4.42 9.90
N ASN A 12 9.91 4.65 11.15
CA ASN A 12 10.40 5.96 11.63
C ASN A 12 9.43 7.11 11.32
N GLY A 13 8.13 6.85 11.49
CA GLY A 13 7.11 7.87 11.24
C GLY A 13 6.82 8.13 9.77
N LYS A 14 7.34 7.29 8.88
CA LYS A 14 7.13 7.42 7.44
C LYS A 14 6.48 6.15 6.89
N VAL A 15 5.75 6.30 5.80
CA VAL A 15 5.08 5.19 5.13
C VAL A 15 5.52 5.11 3.68
N LEU A 16 5.63 3.88 3.17
CA LEU A 16 6.04 3.66 1.79
C LEU A 16 4.88 3.89 0.84
N LEU A 17 5.10 4.72 -0.17
CA LEU A 17 4.16 4.95 -1.28
C LEU A 17 4.83 4.61 -2.59
N ALA A 18 4.01 4.25 -3.57
CA ALA A 18 4.47 3.96 -4.93
C ALA A 18 3.65 4.77 -5.92
N SER A 19 4.28 5.20 -7.00
CA SER A 19 3.54 5.80 -8.11
C SER A 19 3.05 4.68 -9.02
N ARG A 20 2.01 4.97 -9.82
CA ARG A 20 1.63 4.07 -10.88
C ARG A 20 2.62 4.22 -12.04
N PRO A 21 2.88 3.15 -12.82
CA PRO A 21 3.65 3.30 -14.05
C PRO A 21 3.00 4.35 -14.96
N GLU A 22 3.82 5.10 -15.70
CA GLU A 22 3.33 6.20 -16.53
C GLU A 22 2.25 5.79 -17.53
N ASN A 23 2.29 4.55 -17.99
CA ASN A 23 1.33 4.04 -18.97
C ASN A 23 0.05 3.47 -18.34
N LYS A 24 -0.14 3.60 -17.03
CA LYS A 24 -1.33 3.10 -16.33
C LYS A 24 -2.05 4.23 -15.60
N PRO A 25 -3.08 4.83 -16.22
CA PRO A 25 -3.86 5.85 -15.52
C PRO A 25 -4.75 5.23 -14.43
N PRO A 26 -5.18 6.02 -13.43
CA PRO A 26 -4.77 7.40 -13.21
C PRO A 26 -3.36 7.49 -12.64
N SER A 27 -2.64 8.56 -12.96
CA SER A 27 -1.34 8.80 -12.35
C SER A 27 -1.51 9.30 -10.92
N GLY A 28 -0.55 9.00 -10.06
CA GLY A 28 -0.60 9.45 -8.67
C GLY A 28 0.14 8.52 -7.72
N TRP A 29 0.11 8.86 -6.44
CA TRP A 29 0.76 8.09 -5.39
C TRP A 29 -0.27 7.24 -4.65
N GLU A 30 0.12 6.01 -4.32
CA GLU A 30 -0.75 5.05 -3.63
C GLU A 30 0.07 4.11 -2.76
N PHE A 31 -0.62 3.41 -1.87
CA PHE A 31 0.01 2.31 -1.16
C PHE A 31 0.21 1.15 -2.15
N PRO A 32 1.40 0.54 -2.20
CA PRO A 32 1.65 -0.54 -3.16
C PRO A 32 0.78 -1.77 -2.87
N GLY A 33 0.45 -2.53 -3.90
CA GLY A 33 -0.37 -3.73 -3.77
C GLY A 33 -1.04 -4.08 -5.07
N GLY A 34 -2.08 -4.89 -5.00
CA GLY A 34 -2.82 -5.31 -6.18
C GLY A 34 -3.96 -6.26 -5.86
N LYS A 35 -4.54 -6.82 -6.92
CA LYS A 35 -5.72 -7.68 -6.81
C LYS A 35 -5.39 -9.02 -6.15
N LEU A 36 -6.34 -9.50 -5.33
CA LEU A 36 -6.25 -10.87 -4.79
C LEU A 36 -6.47 -11.88 -5.92
N GLU A 37 -5.66 -12.92 -5.91
CA GLU A 37 -5.89 -14.08 -6.76
C GLU A 37 -6.89 -15.02 -6.09
N PRO A 38 -7.55 -15.91 -6.85
CA PRO A 38 -8.53 -16.86 -6.27
C PRO A 38 -7.90 -17.66 -5.12
N GLY A 39 -8.61 -17.70 -3.98
CA GLY A 39 -8.14 -18.41 -2.80
C GLY A 39 -7.10 -17.70 -1.97
N GLU A 40 -6.68 -16.52 -2.37
CA GLU A 40 -5.66 -15.75 -1.67
C GLU A 40 -6.27 -14.91 -0.56
N THR A 41 -5.60 -14.83 0.59
CA THR A 41 -5.97 -13.87 1.63
C THR A 41 -5.39 -12.49 1.30
N PRO A 42 -5.92 -11.41 1.88
CA PRO A 42 -5.32 -10.09 1.69
C PRO A 42 -3.84 -10.04 2.09
N GLN A 43 -3.46 -10.75 3.17
CA GLN A 43 -2.07 -10.82 3.60
C GLN A 43 -1.18 -11.50 2.56
N GLN A 44 -1.65 -12.60 1.98
CA GLN A 44 -0.91 -13.30 0.95
C GLN A 44 -0.76 -12.44 -0.30
N ALA A 45 -1.82 -11.72 -0.68
CA ALA A 45 -1.78 -10.83 -1.84
C ALA A 45 -0.79 -9.68 -1.63
N ALA A 46 -0.81 -9.06 -0.45
CA ALA A 46 0.11 -7.98 -0.14
C ALA A 46 1.56 -8.45 -0.24
N LYS A 47 1.87 -9.61 0.32
CA LYS A 47 3.21 -10.18 0.27
C LYS A 47 3.65 -10.45 -1.16
N ARG A 48 2.80 -11.10 -1.94
CA ARG A 48 3.09 -11.46 -3.33
C ARG A 48 3.29 -10.21 -4.20
N GLU A 49 2.38 -9.24 -4.08
CA GLU A 49 2.46 -8.02 -4.89
C GLU A 49 3.72 -7.21 -4.62
N LEU A 50 4.15 -7.11 -3.36
CA LEU A 50 5.38 -6.39 -3.05
C LEU A 50 6.61 -7.11 -3.58
N LEU A 51 6.60 -8.43 -3.59
CA LEU A 51 7.69 -9.18 -4.20
C LEU A 51 7.73 -8.97 -5.71
N GLU A 52 6.59 -8.99 -6.36
CA GLU A 52 6.51 -8.77 -7.81
C GLU A 52 6.85 -7.35 -8.22
N GLU A 53 6.29 -6.35 -7.54
CA GLU A 53 6.43 -4.94 -7.93
C GLU A 53 7.75 -4.33 -7.48
N LEU A 54 8.22 -4.67 -6.28
CA LEU A 54 9.33 -4.00 -5.63
C LEU A 54 10.48 -4.93 -5.28
N ASN A 55 10.42 -6.19 -5.72
CA ASN A 55 11.43 -7.20 -5.39
C ASN A 55 11.73 -7.20 -3.88
N TRP A 56 10.70 -7.06 -3.07
CA TRP A 56 10.82 -6.83 -1.63
C TRP A 56 10.09 -7.91 -0.84
N GLU A 57 10.85 -8.61 0.00
CA GLU A 57 10.27 -9.61 0.88
C GLU A 57 9.79 -8.94 2.17
N VAL A 58 8.52 -9.16 2.48
CA VAL A 58 7.89 -8.60 3.68
C VAL A 58 7.13 -9.69 4.42
N LEU A 59 6.87 -9.42 5.71
CA LEU A 59 6.01 -10.25 6.53
C LEU A 59 4.68 -9.51 6.69
N PRO A 60 3.58 -10.09 6.20
CA PRO A 60 2.28 -9.45 6.38
C PRO A 60 1.76 -9.67 7.79
N LEU A 61 1.13 -8.64 8.34
CA LEU A 61 0.55 -8.66 9.67
C LEU A 61 -0.97 -8.53 9.55
N ASP A 62 -1.57 -7.64 10.34
CA ASP A 62 -3.02 -7.50 10.40
C ASP A 62 -3.58 -6.67 9.24
N ILE A 63 -4.85 -6.94 8.90
CA ILE A 63 -5.65 -6.02 8.12
C ILE A 63 -6.03 -4.88 9.07
N ILE A 64 -5.55 -3.67 8.79
CA ILE A 64 -5.75 -2.54 9.69
C ILE A 64 -6.86 -1.61 9.26
N TYR A 65 -7.34 -1.74 8.03
CA TYR A 65 -8.44 -0.93 7.53
C TYR A 65 -9.06 -1.61 6.32
N GLN A 66 -10.35 -1.38 6.11
CA GLN A 66 -11.07 -1.95 4.97
C GLN A 66 -12.01 -0.90 4.41
N LEU A 67 -11.99 -0.74 3.09
CA LEU A 67 -12.84 0.20 2.40
C LEU A 67 -13.65 -0.55 1.35
N LYS A 68 -14.98 -0.44 1.42
CA LYS A 68 -15.87 -1.05 0.43
C LYS A 68 -16.52 0.02 -0.42
N THR A 69 -16.46 -0.17 -1.72
CA THR A 69 -17.20 0.62 -2.69
C THR A 69 -18.09 -0.31 -3.49
N PRO A 70 -19.01 0.19 -4.33
CA PRO A 70 -19.81 -0.70 -5.18
C PRO A 70 -18.99 -1.59 -6.12
N LYS A 71 -17.75 -1.20 -6.44
CA LYS A 71 -16.92 -1.92 -7.42
C LYS A 71 -15.80 -2.73 -6.79
N ILE A 72 -15.36 -2.39 -5.58
CA ILE A 72 -14.12 -2.92 -5.04
C ILE A 72 -14.18 -3.01 -3.52
N THR A 73 -13.54 -4.03 -2.98
CA THR A 73 -13.20 -4.08 -1.55
C THR A 73 -11.70 -3.94 -1.44
N LEU A 74 -11.25 -2.94 -0.72
CA LEU A 74 -9.85 -2.63 -0.55
C LEU A 74 -9.43 -2.93 0.89
N TYR A 75 -8.44 -3.80 1.05
CA TYR A 75 -7.89 -4.18 2.35
C TYR A 75 -6.53 -3.54 2.52
N PHE A 76 -6.34 -2.83 3.63
CA PHE A 76 -5.03 -2.26 3.97
C PHE A 76 -4.36 -3.18 4.97
N VAL A 77 -3.25 -3.77 4.56
CA VAL A 77 -2.52 -4.79 5.32
C VAL A 77 -1.21 -4.21 5.81
N ARG A 78 -1.00 -4.24 7.12
CA ARG A 78 0.29 -3.83 7.66
C ARG A 78 1.34 -4.87 7.31
N VAL A 79 2.52 -4.40 6.86
CA VAL A 79 3.64 -5.28 6.55
C VAL A 79 4.91 -4.73 7.20
N ILE A 80 5.86 -5.62 7.47
CA ILE A 80 7.20 -5.26 7.94
C ILE A 80 8.23 -5.92 7.03
N PRO A 81 9.42 -5.32 6.87
CA PRO A 81 10.46 -5.97 6.07
C PRO A 81 10.84 -7.32 6.66
N ALA A 82 11.09 -8.30 5.79
CA ALA A 82 11.66 -9.58 6.21
C ALA A 82 13.19 -9.41 6.21
N GLY A 83 13.78 -9.48 7.41
CA GLY A 83 15.20 -9.28 7.56
C GLY A 83 15.63 -7.84 7.20
N ASN A 84 16.73 -7.73 6.46
CA ASN A 84 17.30 -6.44 6.05
C ASN A 84 16.95 -6.07 4.61
N SER A 85 15.88 -6.65 4.06
CA SER A 85 15.47 -6.36 2.68
C SER A 85 14.97 -4.93 2.54
N THR A 86 15.18 -4.35 1.36
CA THR A 86 14.72 -3.02 1.02
C THR A 86 13.96 -3.06 -0.31
N PRO A 87 12.97 -2.18 -0.49
CA PRO A 87 12.20 -2.18 -1.74
C PRO A 87 13.02 -1.65 -2.91
N ALA A 88 12.85 -2.28 -4.07
CA ALA A 88 13.49 -1.86 -5.32
C ALA A 88 12.48 -1.96 -6.45
N PRO A 89 12.00 -0.82 -6.99
CA PRO A 89 11.00 -0.85 -8.07
C PRO A 89 11.51 -1.64 -9.27
N CYS A 90 10.67 -2.51 -9.81
CA CYS A 90 11.03 -3.33 -10.96
C CYS A 90 9.99 -3.35 -12.07
N GLU A 91 8.93 -2.54 -11.96
CA GLU A 91 7.88 -2.46 -12.98
C GLU A 91 7.65 -1.02 -13.48
N GLY A 92 8.68 -0.17 -13.38
CA GLY A 92 8.62 1.18 -13.90
C GLY A 92 7.99 2.22 -12.96
N GLN A 93 7.58 1.82 -11.75
CA GLN A 93 7.06 2.77 -10.76
C GLN A 93 8.19 3.42 -9.99
N GLN A 94 7.86 4.51 -9.32
CA GLN A 94 8.74 5.16 -8.37
C GLN A 94 8.25 4.88 -6.97
N ILE A 95 9.12 4.94 -5.97
CA ILE A 95 8.74 4.80 -4.57
C ILE A 95 9.26 5.98 -3.77
N LYS A 96 8.57 6.25 -2.65
CA LYS A 96 9.05 7.25 -1.69
C LYS A 96 8.57 6.88 -0.29
N TRP A 97 9.30 7.35 0.71
CA TRP A 97 8.89 7.28 2.10
C TRP A 97 8.31 8.64 2.48
N GLU A 98 7.02 8.67 2.76
CA GLU A 98 6.30 9.89 3.06
C GLU A 98 6.04 10.03 4.55
N THR A 99 6.32 11.19 5.12
CA THR A 99 6.04 11.45 6.54
C THR A 99 4.53 11.42 6.78
N LEU A 100 4.12 10.70 7.82
CA LEU A 100 2.72 10.69 8.24
C LEU A 100 2.40 11.99 8.93
N SER A 101 1.50 12.76 8.34
CA SER A 101 1.03 14.03 8.87
C SER A 101 -0.48 14.11 8.63
N PRO A 102 -1.20 15.06 9.29
CA PRO A 102 -2.64 15.16 9.08
C PRO A 102 -3.06 15.40 7.63
N GLU A 103 -2.18 16.02 6.84
CA GLU A 103 -2.47 16.27 5.43
C GLU A 103 -1.94 15.13 4.58
N PHE A 104 -2.77 14.64 3.65
CA PHE A 104 -2.31 13.61 2.72
C PHE A 104 -1.39 14.22 1.67
N PRO A 105 -0.47 13.41 1.10
CA PRO A 105 0.47 13.89 0.08
C PRO A 105 -0.23 14.38 -1.18
N CYS A 106 0.36 15.37 -1.82
CA CYS A 106 -0.12 15.84 -3.11
C CYS A 106 -0.11 14.71 -4.13
N GLY A 107 -1.21 14.57 -4.88
CA GLY A 107 -1.33 13.53 -5.90
C GLY A 107 -1.73 12.16 -5.39
N MET A 108 -2.11 12.03 -4.12
CA MET A 108 -2.58 10.75 -3.61
C MET A 108 -3.93 10.37 -4.19
N LEU A 109 -4.10 9.10 -4.57
CA LEU A 109 -5.36 8.60 -5.12
C LEU A 109 -6.47 8.59 -4.08
N GLU A 110 -7.71 8.79 -4.54
CA GLU A 110 -8.86 9.05 -3.68
C GLU A 110 -9.10 8.00 -2.59
N ASN A 111 -9.09 6.72 -2.96
CA ASN A 111 -9.35 5.67 -1.97
C ASN A 111 -8.31 5.65 -0.86
N ASP A 112 -7.08 6.00 -1.19
CA ASP A 112 -6.00 6.00 -0.21
C ASP A 112 -6.06 7.21 0.73
N ARG A 113 -6.71 8.30 0.31
CA ARG A 113 -6.89 9.47 1.17
C ARG A 113 -7.72 9.18 2.41
N ASN A 114 -8.75 8.36 2.27
CA ASN A 114 -9.59 7.98 3.41
C ASN A 114 -8.78 7.19 4.43
N PHE A 115 -7.96 6.25 3.96
CA PHE A 115 -7.10 5.50 4.85
C PHE A 115 -6.02 6.40 5.46
N TRP A 116 -5.48 7.36 4.69
CA TRP A 116 -4.47 8.27 5.21
C TRP A 116 -4.98 9.04 6.42
N LYS A 117 -6.20 9.54 6.37
CA LYS A 117 -6.81 10.23 7.51
C LYS A 117 -6.87 9.33 8.74
N PHE A 118 -7.26 8.10 8.54
CA PHE A 118 -7.35 7.12 9.63
C PHE A 118 -5.98 6.87 10.26
N ILE A 119 -4.98 6.55 9.44
CA ILE A 119 -3.68 6.15 9.97
C ILE A 119 -2.90 7.33 10.54
N SER A 120 -3.03 8.52 9.98
CA SER A 120 -2.34 9.70 10.50
C SER A 120 -2.86 10.08 11.88
N LEU A 121 -4.16 9.94 12.12
CA LEU A 121 -4.75 10.16 13.45
C LEU A 121 -4.31 9.10 14.44
N SER A 122 -4.19 7.86 14.00
CA SER A 122 -3.79 6.74 14.88
C SER A 122 -2.34 6.83 15.31
N THR A 123 -1.48 7.46 14.52
CA THR A 123 -0.03 7.51 14.77
C THR A 123 0.47 8.85 15.25
N SER A 124 -0.38 9.87 15.31
CA SER A 124 0.02 11.24 15.64
C SER A 124 0.07 11.54 17.15
N ARG A 125 0.20 10.53 17.97
CA ARG A 125 0.22 10.70 19.43
C ARG A 125 1.62 10.86 19.98
#